data_e09117fee38151ffbbfa7b56e9ffcde2
#
_entry.id   e09117fee38151ffbbfa7b56e9ffcde2
#
_cell.length_a   1.000
_cell.length_b   1.000
_cell.length_c   1.000
_cell.angle_alpha   90.00
_cell.angle_beta   90.00
_cell.angle_gamma   90.00
#
_symmetry.space_group_name_H-M   'P 1'
#
loop_
_entity.id
_entity.type
_entity.pdbx_description
1 polymer ?
#
loop_
_entity_poly.entity_id
_entity_poly.type
_entity_poly.pdbx_seq_one_letter_code
_entity_poly.pdbx_strand_id
1 'polypeptide(L)'
;LRALIEQNLIPDDVTIQVLTQAREHIIRKTFEALKGVKNAIVHVYNSTSLSQREQVFRKSKEEILQIAVEGAKLLQQLTEEAGADYRFEYSPESFTGTEPEYALEVCNAVLEVWKPTADRKAIINLPVTVQHSMPHVYAQQIEYMCKHLKYRENVLVSLHPHNDRGCGVADTEMGLLAGADRVEGTLFGNGERTGNVDIVTVAMNMYAQGVDPELDFSDMTKICDGYEHFTGMKVNERNPYSGALVFAAFSGSHQDAIAKGMKWIDEKHPDHWTVPYLPIDPTDVGRSYDADVIRINSQSGKGGVGYILERNYGLVMPPKMREAMGYAAKAVSDVENKELMPEEIYRVFLDKFVGIKEPYQITEVHFKQENGITTEVTTCYRGEK
;
A
#
# COMPACT_ATOMS: atom_id res chain seq x y z
N LEU A 1 -8.56 -8.19 21.70
CA LEU A 1 -7.34 -8.71 22.30
C LEU A 1 -7.62 -9.89 23.23
N ARG A 2 -8.49 -9.76 24.25
CA ARG A 2 -8.77 -10.85 25.20
C ARG A 2 -9.14 -12.17 24.53
N ALA A 3 -10.04 -12.14 23.54
CA ALA A 3 -10.44 -13.35 22.81
C ALA A 3 -9.26 -14.02 22.09
N LEU A 4 -8.33 -13.25 21.50
CA LEU A 4 -7.13 -13.79 20.85
C LEU A 4 -6.20 -14.49 21.84
N ILE A 5 -6.05 -13.90 23.05
CA ILE A 5 -5.22 -14.47 24.11
C ILE A 5 -5.85 -15.76 24.67
N GLU A 6 -7.13 -15.68 25.02
CA GLU A 6 -7.86 -16.79 25.66
C GLU A 6 -8.04 -18.01 24.75
N GLN A 7 -8.09 -17.79 23.43
CA GLN A 7 -8.16 -18.85 22.42
C GLN A 7 -6.78 -19.25 21.87
N ASN A 8 -5.69 -18.70 22.41
CA ASN A 8 -4.32 -18.96 21.96
C ASN A 8 -4.11 -18.77 20.45
N LEU A 9 -4.64 -17.65 19.91
CA LEU A 9 -4.59 -17.34 18.49
C LEU A 9 -3.43 -16.40 18.10
N ILE A 10 -2.59 -15.98 19.07
CA ILE A 10 -1.42 -15.15 18.82
C ILE A 10 -0.23 -16.06 18.59
N PRO A 11 0.40 -16.04 17.39
CA PRO A 11 1.61 -16.82 17.13
C PRO A 11 2.75 -16.43 18.07
N ASP A 12 3.63 -17.38 18.37
CA ASP A 12 4.73 -17.21 19.34
C ASP A 12 5.78 -16.18 18.89
N ASP A 13 5.92 -15.96 17.59
CA ASP A 13 6.81 -14.97 16.95
C ASP A 13 6.19 -13.57 16.83
N VAL A 14 4.90 -13.41 17.18
CA VAL A 14 4.21 -12.13 17.15
C VAL A 14 4.31 -11.41 18.49
N THR A 15 4.79 -10.17 18.46
CA THR A 15 4.75 -9.25 19.61
C THR A 15 3.54 -8.34 19.50
N ILE A 16 2.66 -8.36 20.50
CA ILE A 16 1.49 -7.49 20.56
C ILE A 16 1.91 -6.10 21.06
N GLN A 17 1.63 -5.08 20.27
CA GLN A 17 1.80 -3.69 20.71
C GLN A 17 0.45 -3.10 21.11
N VAL A 18 0.40 -2.45 22.28
CA VAL A 18 -0.79 -1.78 22.79
C VAL A 18 -0.49 -0.34 23.16
N LEU A 19 -1.29 0.57 22.61
CA LEU A 19 -1.19 2.01 22.86
C LEU A 19 -2.00 2.40 24.10
N THR A 20 -1.41 3.20 24.99
CA THR A 20 -2.05 3.70 26.20
C THR A 20 -1.66 5.16 26.49
N GLN A 21 -2.64 5.98 26.84
CA GLN A 21 -2.34 7.32 27.33
C GLN A 21 -1.63 7.26 28.67
N ALA A 22 -0.77 8.25 28.95
CA ALA A 22 -0.08 8.42 30.23
C ALA A 22 -1.06 8.87 31.34
N ARG A 23 -2.07 8.03 31.61
CA ARG A 23 -3.09 8.19 32.67
C ARG A 23 -3.21 6.90 33.45
N GLU A 24 -3.07 6.95 34.75
CA GLU A 24 -3.00 5.78 35.61
C GLU A 24 -4.12 4.76 35.35
N HIS A 25 -5.39 5.19 35.32
CA HIS A 25 -6.53 4.29 35.14
C HIS A 25 -6.54 3.61 33.76
N ILE A 26 -6.03 4.29 32.71
CA ILE A 26 -5.93 3.71 31.36
C ILE A 26 -4.78 2.71 31.31
N ILE A 27 -3.61 3.07 31.85
CA ILE A 27 -2.45 2.17 31.92
C ILE A 27 -2.81 0.90 32.68
N ARG A 28 -3.45 0.99 33.86
CA ARG A 28 -3.89 -0.19 34.63
C ARG A 28 -4.86 -1.07 33.82
N LYS A 29 -5.81 -0.43 33.09
CA LYS A 29 -6.74 -1.17 32.23
C LYS A 29 -6.04 -1.87 31.07
N THR A 30 -4.98 -1.26 30.53
CA THR A 30 -4.13 -1.88 29.51
C THR A 30 -3.44 -3.14 30.03
N PHE A 31 -2.88 -3.11 31.22
CA PHE A 31 -2.27 -4.27 31.84
C PHE A 31 -3.29 -5.39 32.16
N GLU A 32 -4.50 -5.04 32.57
CA GLU A 32 -5.60 -6.03 32.70
C GLU A 32 -5.88 -6.74 31.35
N ALA A 33 -5.90 -5.96 30.26
CA ALA A 33 -6.14 -6.51 28.91
C ALA A 33 -4.99 -7.37 28.39
N LEU A 34 -3.74 -7.11 28.83
CA LEU A 34 -2.55 -7.87 28.46
C LEU A 34 -2.34 -9.15 29.27
N LYS A 35 -3.09 -9.38 30.34
CA LYS A 35 -2.88 -10.56 31.20
C LYS A 35 -2.87 -11.86 30.39
N GLY A 36 -1.73 -12.57 30.44
CA GLY A 36 -1.52 -13.82 29.71
C GLY A 36 -0.89 -13.66 28.32
N VAL A 37 -0.55 -12.44 27.89
CA VAL A 37 0.25 -12.20 26.69
C VAL A 37 1.70 -12.59 26.97
N LYS A 38 2.31 -13.31 26.04
CA LYS A 38 3.70 -13.76 26.13
C LYS A 38 4.70 -12.66 25.79
N ASN A 39 4.50 -12.01 24.62
CA ASN A 39 5.36 -10.98 24.12
C ASN A 39 4.54 -9.69 23.88
N ALA A 40 4.87 -8.60 24.56
CA ALA A 40 4.19 -7.32 24.37
C ALA A 40 5.13 -6.13 24.37
N ILE A 41 4.73 -5.09 23.63
CA ILE A 41 5.21 -3.72 23.76
C ILE A 41 4.08 -2.90 24.36
N VAL A 42 4.34 -2.25 25.47
CA VAL A 42 3.42 -1.28 26.08
C VAL A 42 3.85 0.11 25.65
N HIS A 43 3.07 0.69 24.76
CA HIS A 43 3.35 1.99 24.15
C HIS A 43 2.58 3.08 24.89
N VAL A 44 3.28 3.87 25.70
CA VAL A 44 2.71 5.01 26.43
C VAL A 44 2.98 6.32 25.69
N TYR A 45 2.00 7.22 25.68
CA TYR A 45 2.15 8.53 25.07
C TYR A 45 1.47 9.64 25.87
N ASN A 46 1.96 10.84 25.69
CA ASN A 46 1.29 12.08 25.99
C ASN A 46 1.70 13.19 25.04
N SER A 47 0.80 14.13 24.75
CA SER A 47 1.07 15.22 23.81
C SER A 47 2.04 16.24 24.41
N THR A 48 2.99 16.69 23.59
CA THR A 48 4.07 17.59 24.01
C THR A 48 4.14 18.90 23.23
N SER A 49 3.37 19.03 22.11
CA SER A 49 3.39 20.20 21.25
C SER A 49 2.94 21.48 21.94
N LEU A 50 3.41 22.61 21.43
CA LEU A 50 3.05 23.94 21.95
C LEU A 50 1.53 24.13 21.98
N SER A 51 0.83 23.81 20.90
CA SER A 51 -0.62 23.95 20.80
C SER A 51 -1.38 23.10 21.84
N GLN A 52 -0.92 21.88 22.09
CA GLN A 52 -1.52 20.99 23.09
C GLN A 52 -1.26 21.51 24.51
N ARG A 53 -0.06 21.95 24.79
CA ARG A 53 0.28 22.52 26.11
C ARG A 53 -0.56 23.75 26.45
N GLU A 54 -0.70 24.68 25.49
CA GLU A 54 -1.35 25.97 25.73
C GLU A 54 -2.88 25.89 25.63
N GLN A 55 -3.40 25.21 24.63
CA GLN A 55 -4.82 25.24 24.29
C GLN A 55 -5.63 24.14 24.97
N VAL A 56 -5.04 22.94 25.12
CA VAL A 56 -5.74 21.74 25.60
C VAL A 56 -5.44 21.49 27.07
N PHE A 57 -4.18 21.27 27.42
CA PHE A 57 -3.81 20.92 28.79
C PHE A 57 -3.69 22.16 29.70
N ARG A 58 -3.31 23.29 29.12
CA ARG A 58 -3.01 24.53 29.86
C ARG A 58 -1.98 24.30 30.97
N LYS A 59 -0.88 23.63 30.59
CA LYS A 59 0.19 23.16 31.47
C LYS A 59 1.56 23.62 30.99
N SER A 60 2.47 23.81 31.95
CA SER A 60 3.86 24.12 31.67
C SER A 60 4.61 22.92 31.05
N LYS A 61 5.80 23.16 30.52
CA LYS A 61 6.69 22.09 30.02
C LYS A 61 7.03 21.08 31.12
N GLU A 62 7.28 21.55 32.31
CA GLU A 62 7.63 20.74 33.50
C GLU A 62 6.45 19.82 33.89
N GLU A 63 5.22 20.35 33.89
CA GLU A 63 4.02 19.56 34.20
C GLU A 63 3.76 18.48 33.14
N ILE A 64 3.97 18.79 31.86
CA ILE A 64 3.82 17.82 30.76
C ILE A 64 4.91 16.75 30.81
N LEU A 65 6.16 17.13 31.07
CA LEU A 65 7.26 16.20 31.30
C LEU A 65 6.95 15.25 32.46
N GLN A 66 6.41 15.79 33.58
CA GLN A 66 6.06 14.96 34.72
C GLN A 66 5.00 13.89 34.40
N ILE A 67 4.03 14.20 33.52
CA ILE A 67 3.04 13.21 33.03
C ILE A 67 3.75 12.04 32.34
N ALA A 68 4.75 12.31 31.46
CA ALA A 68 5.52 11.29 30.80
C ALA A 68 6.31 10.41 31.79
N VAL A 69 6.98 11.05 32.74
CA VAL A 69 7.79 10.37 33.76
C VAL A 69 6.93 9.47 34.66
N GLU A 70 5.79 9.97 35.13
CA GLU A 70 4.87 9.16 35.97
C GLU A 70 4.27 8.00 35.17
N GLY A 71 3.91 8.19 33.90
CA GLY A 71 3.51 7.12 33.01
C GLY A 71 4.58 6.04 32.86
N ALA A 72 5.84 6.45 32.62
CA ALA A 72 6.97 5.54 32.49
C ALA A 72 7.24 4.72 33.76
N LYS A 73 7.18 5.35 34.94
CA LYS A 73 7.33 4.68 36.25
C LYS A 73 6.22 3.64 36.46
N LEU A 74 4.97 4.02 36.15
CA LEU A 74 3.83 3.12 36.32
C LEU A 74 3.92 1.89 35.39
N LEU A 75 4.39 2.05 34.14
CA LEU A 75 4.64 0.94 33.25
C LEU A 75 5.65 -0.06 33.86
N GLN A 76 6.75 0.47 34.37
CA GLN A 76 7.79 -0.34 34.99
C GLN A 76 7.24 -1.10 36.21
N GLN A 77 6.58 -0.40 37.13
CA GLN A 77 5.96 -1.00 38.31
C GLN A 77 4.99 -2.13 37.95
N LEU A 78 4.05 -1.88 37.04
CA LEU A 78 3.02 -2.86 36.68
C LEU A 78 3.61 -4.06 35.91
N THR A 79 4.68 -3.87 35.15
CA THR A 79 5.40 -4.97 34.48
C THR A 79 6.08 -5.88 35.50
N GLU A 80 6.72 -5.29 36.54
CA GLU A 80 7.32 -6.02 37.64
C GLU A 80 6.26 -6.77 38.48
N GLU A 81 5.15 -6.12 38.81
CA GLU A 81 4.00 -6.73 39.51
C GLU A 81 3.39 -7.91 38.72
N ALA A 82 3.34 -7.80 37.39
CA ALA A 82 2.83 -8.86 36.51
C ALA A 82 3.82 -10.03 36.33
N GLY A 83 5.09 -9.88 36.74
CA GLY A 83 6.16 -10.85 36.47
C GLY A 83 6.37 -11.07 34.96
N ALA A 84 6.11 -10.03 34.15
CA ALA A 84 6.20 -10.06 32.70
C ALA A 84 7.52 -9.42 32.22
N ASP A 85 7.92 -9.74 31.00
CA ASP A 85 9.06 -9.11 30.33
C ASP A 85 8.56 -8.29 29.13
N TYR A 86 7.72 -7.28 29.41
CA TYR A 86 7.21 -6.38 28.39
C TYR A 86 8.25 -5.33 28.01
N ARG A 87 8.32 -5.04 26.71
CA ARG A 87 9.11 -3.92 26.21
C ARG A 87 8.32 -2.62 26.32
N PHE A 88 9.03 -1.52 26.46
CA PHE A 88 8.40 -0.20 26.60
C PHE A 88 8.66 0.66 25.40
N GLU A 89 7.62 1.39 25.02
CA GLU A 89 7.66 2.40 23.99
C GLU A 89 7.06 3.70 24.51
N TYR A 90 7.68 4.82 24.17
CA TYR A 90 7.20 6.15 24.49
C TYR A 90 7.11 7.04 23.24
N SER A 91 5.97 7.76 23.09
CA SER A 91 5.81 8.80 22.11
C SER A 91 5.57 10.16 22.74
N PRO A 92 6.39 11.19 22.44
CA PRO A 92 6.00 12.58 22.57
C PRO A 92 5.01 12.93 21.45
N GLU A 93 3.71 12.67 21.68
CA GLU A 93 2.67 12.89 20.65
C GLU A 93 2.73 14.32 20.11
N SER A 94 2.44 14.48 18.82
CA SER A 94 2.65 15.73 18.08
C SER A 94 4.12 16.19 18.07
N PHE A 95 5.05 15.23 17.90
CA PHE A 95 6.49 15.49 17.90
C PHE A 95 6.89 16.59 16.90
N THR A 96 6.34 16.58 15.69
CA THR A 96 6.64 17.59 14.66
C THR A 96 6.14 19.00 15.00
N GLY A 97 5.22 19.13 15.96
CA GLY A 97 4.75 20.40 16.52
C GLY A 97 5.36 20.75 17.87
N THR A 98 6.38 19.99 18.31
CA THR A 98 7.12 20.16 19.56
C THR A 98 8.51 20.72 19.26
N GLU A 99 9.03 21.58 20.09
CA GLU A 99 10.41 22.06 20.00
C GLU A 99 11.38 20.86 20.16
N PRO A 100 12.34 20.66 19.23
CA PRO A 100 13.21 19.48 19.26
C PRO A 100 13.96 19.28 20.58
N GLU A 101 14.42 20.37 21.19
CA GLU A 101 15.13 20.34 22.45
C GLU A 101 14.22 19.88 23.60
N TYR A 102 12.96 20.32 23.59
CA TYR A 102 11.98 19.89 24.58
C TYR A 102 11.54 18.46 24.38
N ALA A 103 11.32 18.02 23.14
CA ALA A 103 11.05 16.61 22.83
C ALA A 103 12.19 15.70 23.32
N LEU A 104 13.44 16.12 23.10
CA LEU A 104 14.63 15.42 23.59
C LEU A 104 14.67 15.36 25.11
N GLU A 105 14.36 16.47 25.80
CA GLU A 105 14.32 16.54 27.26
C GLU A 105 13.31 15.53 27.83
N VAL A 106 12.10 15.50 27.30
CA VAL A 106 11.04 14.58 27.74
C VAL A 106 11.42 13.12 27.48
N CYS A 107 11.91 12.79 26.26
CA CYS A 107 12.35 11.45 25.91
C CYS A 107 13.50 10.98 26.84
N ASN A 108 14.48 11.82 27.09
CA ASN A 108 15.59 11.51 27.99
C ASN A 108 15.12 11.32 29.43
N ALA A 109 14.12 12.08 29.90
CA ALA A 109 13.56 11.90 31.23
C ALA A 109 12.87 10.54 31.40
N VAL A 110 12.15 10.08 30.35
CA VAL A 110 11.55 8.74 30.31
C VAL A 110 12.64 7.66 30.28
N LEU A 111 13.66 7.81 29.45
CA LEU A 111 14.78 6.87 29.35
C LEU A 111 15.57 6.75 30.66
N GLU A 112 15.68 7.81 31.43
CA GLU A 112 16.28 7.77 32.78
C GLU A 112 15.48 6.94 33.78
N VAL A 113 14.17 6.81 33.60
CA VAL A 113 13.33 5.89 34.39
C VAL A 113 13.61 4.45 33.96
N TRP A 114 13.56 4.17 32.67
CA TRP A 114 13.64 2.79 32.15
C TRP A 114 15.04 2.21 32.11
N LYS A 115 16.06 3.06 31.90
CA LYS A 115 17.49 2.69 31.81
C LYS A 115 17.69 1.48 30.89
N PRO A 116 17.38 1.60 29.58
CA PRO A 116 17.44 0.49 28.66
C PRO A 116 18.84 -0.10 28.54
N THR A 117 18.90 -1.41 28.32
CA THR A 117 20.13 -2.18 28.14
C THR A 117 20.11 -2.90 26.79
N ALA A 118 21.23 -3.49 26.40
CA ALA A 118 21.33 -4.25 25.16
C ALA A 118 20.28 -5.39 25.06
N ASP A 119 20.02 -6.06 26.20
CA ASP A 119 19.05 -7.16 26.28
C ASP A 119 17.60 -6.67 26.38
N ARG A 120 17.41 -5.44 26.87
CA ARG A 120 16.09 -4.83 27.07
C ARG A 120 16.07 -3.41 26.50
N LYS A 121 16.04 -3.33 25.18
CA LYS A 121 15.95 -2.06 24.46
C LYS A 121 14.59 -1.40 24.66
N ALA A 122 14.60 -0.07 24.80
CA ALA A 122 13.40 0.76 24.75
C ALA A 122 13.15 1.27 23.34
N ILE A 123 11.92 1.70 23.06
CA ILE A 123 11.54 2.33 21.81
C ILE A 123 11.15 3.78 22.10
N ILE A 124 11.72 4.71 21.35
CA ILE A 124 11.27 6.11 21.28
C ILE A 124 10.65 6.30 19.91
N ASN A 125 9.33 6.49 19.89
CA ASN A 125 8.57 6.67 18.68
C ASN A 125 8.30 8.17 18.46
N LEU A 126 8.65 8.69 17.30
CA LEU A 126 8.65 10.12 16.98
C LEU A 126 7.57 10.39 15.90
N PRO A 127 6.30 10.61 16.30
CA PRO A 127 5.21 10.64 15.35
C PRO A 127 5.10 11.96 14.58
N VAL A 128 4.88 11.85 13.26
CA VAL A 128 4.30 12.93 12.48
C VAL A 128 2.79 12.89 12.67
N THR A 129 2.31 13.29 13.84
CA THR A 129 0.87 13.26 14.18
C THR A 129 0.05 14.09 13.21
N VAL A 130 0.60 15.22 12.77
CA VAL A 130 0.12 16.03 11.64
C VAL A 130 1.33 16.51 10.85
N GLN A 131 1.26 16.43 9.54
CA GLN A 131 2.34 16.91 8.66
C GLN A 131 2.33 18.45 8.59
N HIS A 132 3.22 19.10 9.33
CA HIS A 132 3.35 20.56 9.34
C HIS A 132 4.42 21.09 8.39
N SER A 133 5.41 20.26 8.03
CA SER A 133 6.60 20.67 7.30
C SER A 133 6.89 19.72 6.12
N MET A 134 7.96 20.00 5.39
CA MET A 134 8.45 19.13 4.32
C MET A 134 9.28 17.97 4.90
N PRO A 135 9.38 16.83 4.19
CA PRO A 135 10.05 15.62 4.70
C PRO A 135 11.48 15.80 5.20
N HIS A 136 12.27 16.66 4.56
CA HIS A 136 13.64 16.93 5.00
C HIS A 136 13.71 17.61 6.36
N VAL A 137 12.69 18.40 6.74
CA VAL A 137 12.64 19.02 8.09
C VAL A 137 12.40 17.94 9.14
N TYR A 138 11.49 17.01 8.88
CA TYR A 138 11.29 15.86 9.75
C TYR A 138 12.57 15.02 9.88
N ALA A 139 13.23 14.74 8.74
CA ALA A 139 14.52 14.02 8.77
C ALA A 139 15.58 14.73 9.63
N GLN A 140 15.67 16.06 9.57
CA GLN A 140 16.58 16.84 10.45
C GLN A 140 16.23 16.69 11.92
N GLN A 141 14.92 16.66 12.26
CA GLN A 141 14.48 16.42 13.63
C GLN A 141 14.86 14.99 14.09
N ILE A 142 14.68 13.98 13.23
CA ILE A 142 15.09 12.59 13.52
C ILE A 142 16.62 12.50 13.71
N GLU A 143 17.40 13.10 12.82
CA GLU A 143 18.87 13.14 12.95
C GLU A 143 19.30 13.78 14.26
N TYR A 144 18.65 14.89 14.64
CA TYR A 144 18.90 15.57 15.92
C TYR A 144 18.62 14.64 17.11
N MET A 145 17.46 13.96 17.11
CA MET A 145 17.10 13.01 18.17
C MET A 145 18.11 11.84 18.23
N CYS A 146 18.43 11.23 17.08
CA CYS A 146 19.40 10.13 17.01
C CYS A 146 20.78 10.50 17.55
N LYS A 147 21.21 11.76 17.38
CA LYS A 147 22.52 12.24 17.87
C LYS A 147 22.53 12.57 19.36
N HIS A 148 21.39 12.88 19.99
CA HIS A 148 21.36 13.45 21.34
C HIS A 148 20.59 12.61 22.37
N LEU A 149 19.84 11.57 21.93
CA LEU A 149 19.16 10.66 22.86
C LEU A 149 20.17 9.93 23.73
N LYS A 150 19.90 9.91 25.05
CA LYS A 150 20.62 9.07 26.00
C LYS A 150 20.38 7.59 25.68
N TYR A 151 21.36 6.76 26.01
CA TYR A 151 21.28 5.32 25.77
C TYR A 151 21.02 4.94 24.31
N ARG A 152 21.47 5.74 23.35
CA ARG A 152 21.13 5.58 21.91
C ARG A 152 21.33 4.16 21.37
N GLU A 153 22.40 3.48 21.81
CA GLU A 153 22.74 2.10 21.45
C GLU A 153 21.71 1.06 21.96
N ASN A 154 20.95 1.43 22.99
CA ASN A 154 19.91 0.62 23.61
C ASN A 154 18.48 1.15 23.34
N VAL A 155 18.35 2.09 22.40
CA VAL A 155 17.09 2.70 22.00
C VAL A 155 16.83 2.44 20.52
N LEU A 156 15.65 1.94 20.20
CA LEU A 156 15.15 1.91 18.84
C LEU A 156 14.37 3.20 18.57
N VAL A 157 14.82 3.99 17.61
CA VAL A 157 14.08 5.17 17.15
C VAL A 157 13.07 4.73 16.12
N SER A 158 11.80 4.93 16.41
CA SER A 158 10.67 4.54 15.58
C SER A 158 10.02 5.76 14.93
N LEU A 159 9.57 5.59 13.69
CA LEU A 159 8.84 6.61 12.93
C LEU A 159 7.36 6.21 12.84
N HIS A 160 6.47 7.19 12.97
CA HIS A 160 5.02 6.99 12.86
C HIS A 160 4.38 8.15 12.08
N PRO A 161 4.58 8.22 10.76
CA PRO A 161 3.99 9.31 9.98
C PRO A 161 2.53 9.08 9.66
N HIS A 162 1.73 10.16 9.80
CA HIS A 162 0.47 10.33 9.09
C HIS A 162 0.71 10.94 7.70
N ASN A 163 -0.34 10.99 6.88
CA ASN A 163 -0.21 11.33 5.45
C ASN A 163 -0.99 12.60 5.07
N ASP A 164 -1.11 13.58 5.96
CA ASP A 164 -1.95 14.77 5.78
C ASP A 164 -1.59 15.61 4.55
N ARG A 165 -0.33 15.59 4.14
CA ARG A 165 0.19 16.30 2.96
C ARG A 165 0.53 15.36 1.79
N GLY A 166 0.19 14.06 1.90
CA GLY A 166 0.59 13.05 0.93
C GLY A 166 2.09 12.72 0.94
N CYS A 167 2.80 13.01 2.04
CA CYS A 167 4.25 12.84 2.14
C CYS A 167 4.66 11.74 3.15
N GLY A 168 3.73 10.92 3.64
CA GLY A 168 4.03 9.91 4.67
C GLY A 168 5.14 8.94 4.28
N VAL A 169 5.17 8.48 3.02
CA VAL A 169 6.26 7.63 2.51
C VAL A 169 7.59 8.40 2.49
N ALA A 170 7.59 9.62 1.98
CA ALA A 170 8.80 10.44 1.92
C ALA A 170 9.33 10.80 3.31
N ASP A 171 8.45 11.12 4.28
CA ASP A 171 8.83 11.33 5.68
C ASP A 171 9.53 10.10 6.25
N THR A 172 8.98 8.90 5.95
CA THR A 172 9.53 7.63 6.42
C THR A 172 10.90 7.34 5.81
N GLU A 173 11.03 7.41 4.49
CA GLU A 173 12.31 7.15 3.80
C GLU A 173 13.40 8.11 4.26
N MET A 174 13.08 9.40 4.34
CA MET A 174 14.03 10.42 4.81
C MET A 174 14.38 10.24 6.30
N GLY A 175 13.42 9.83 7.14
CA GLY A 175 13.64 9.53 8.55
C GLY A 175 14.54 8.30 8.77
N LEU A 176 14.37 7.24 7.97
CA LEU A 176 15.26 6.08 7.98
C LEU A 176 16.69 6.46 7.57
N LEU A 177 16.85 7.26 6.51
CA LEU A 177 18.16 7.79 6.11
C LEU A 177 18.79 8.69 7.19
N ALA A 178 17.99 9.34 8.03
CA ALA A 178 18.45 10.17 9.15
C ALA A 178 18.83 9.36 10.41
N GLY A 179 18.67 8.03 10.39
CA GLY A 179 19.16 7.14 11.45
C GLY A 179 18.06 6.49 12.30
N ALA A 180 16.80 6.52 11.89
CA ALA A 180 15.76 5.74 12.54
C ALA A 180 15.93 4.23 12.28
N ASP A 181 15.46 3.43 13.25
CA ASP A 181 15.64 1.96 13.27
C ASP A 181 14.36 1.20 12.94
N ARG A 182 13.18 1.84 13.03
CA ARG A 182 11.88 1.18 12.96
C ARG A 182 10.83 2.10 12.36
N VAL A 183 9.80 1.50 11.75
CA VAL A 183 8.65 2.21 11.19
C VAL A 183 7.35 1.61 11.73
N GLU A 184 6.40 2.45 12.05
CA GLU A 184 5.00 2.12 12.30
C GLU A 184 4.14 2.71 11.19
N GLY A 185 3.27 1.90 10.65
CA GLY A 185 2.33 2.27 9.61
C GLY A 185 1.20 1.26 9.50
N THR A 186 0.46 1.34 8.43
CA THR A 186 -0.69 0.45 8.20
C THR A 186 -0.67 -0.09 6.78
N LEU A 187 -1.34 -1.22 6.56
CA LEU A 187 -1.57 -1.71 5.21
C LEU A 187 -2.40 -0.68 4.43
N PHE A 188 -1.89 -0.30 3.26
CA PHE A 188 -2.52 0.62 2.31
C PHE A 188 -2.86 2.00 2.90
N GLY A 189 -2.15 2.41 3.94
CA GLY A 189 -2.30 3.75 4.53
C GLY A 189 -3.58 3.96 5.33
N ASN A 190 -4.22 2.90 5.84
CA ASN A 190 -5.41 3.04 6.69
C ASN A 190 -5.10 3.87 7.95
N GLY A 191 -6.08 4.61 8.46
CA GLY A 191 -5.93 5.40 9.68
C GLY A 191 -6.78 6.66 9.72
N GLU A 192 -6.55 7.49 10.72
CA GLU A 192 -7.27 8.74 10.91
C GLU A 192 -6.99 9.77 9.80
N ARG A 193 -7.96 10.60 9.49
CA ARG A 193 -7.90 11.69 8.48
C ARG A 193 -7.51 11.15 7.10
N THR A 194 -6.27 11.40 6.66
CA THR A 194 -5.68 10.92 5.39
C THR A 194 -4.96 9.59 5.52
N GLY A 195 -4.98 9.00 6.72
CA GLY A 195 -4.33 7.74 7.06
C GLY A 195 -2.90 7.88 7.58
N ASN A 196 -2.31 6.74 7.87
CA ASN A 196 -0.90 6.58 8.23
C ASN A 196 -0.05 6.36 6.98
N VAL A 197 1.26 6.26 7.16
CA VAL A 197 2.13 5.78 6.08
C VAL A 197 1.72 4.37 5.66
N ASP A 198 1.68 4.16 4.34
CA ASP A 198 1.47 2.83 3.76
C ASP A 198 2.76 2.00 3.86
N ILE A 199 2.77 1.02 4.76
CA ILE A 199 3.94 0.15 4.96
C ILE A 199 4.21 -0.75 3.76
N VAL A 200 3.20 -1.07 2.95
CA VAL A 200 3.39 -1.83 1.70
C VAL A 200 4.25 -1.02 0.75
N THR A 201 3.90 0.25 0.56
CA THR A 201 4.67 1.15 -0.32
C THR A 201 6.10 1.35 0.20
N VAL A 202 6.30 1.58 1.51
CA VAL A 202 7.64 1.74 2.09
C VAL A 202 8.48 0.48 1.92
N ALA A 203 7.93 -0.68 2.24
CA ALA A 203 8.63 -1.96 2.12
C ALA A 203 9.01 -2.27 0.65
N MET A 204 8.10 -2.06 -0.29
CA MET A 204 8.37 -2.29 -1.70
C MET A 204 9.36 -1.27 -2.29
N ASN A 205 9.37 -0.04 -1.80
CA ASN A 205 10.40 0.95 -2.15
C ASN A 205 11.78 0.49 -1.66
N MET A 206 11.90 -0.04 -0.44
CA MET A 206 13.13 -0.63 0.08
C MET A 206 13.58 -1.81 -0.79
N TYR A 207 12.67 -2.74 -1.07
CA TYR A 207 12.93 -3.90 -1.91
C TYR A 207 13.45 -3.50 -3.30
N ALA A 208 12.80 -2.52 -3.95
CA ALA A 208 13.22 -2.01 -5.26
C ALA A 208 14.62 -1.34 -5.24
N GLN A 209 15.14 -0.98 -4.08
CA GLN A 209 16.50 -0.46 -3.88
C GLN A 209 17.48 -1.54 -3.36
N GLY A 210 17.06 -2.80 -3.35
CA GLY A 210 17.90 -3.93 -2.91
C GLY A 210 18.02 -4.09 -1.41
N VAL A 211 17.11 -3.51 -0.63
CA VAL A 211 17.04 -3.66 0.82
C VAL A 211 15.87 -4.57 1.16
N ASP A 212 16.15 -5.74 1.74
CA ASP A 212 15.12 -6.67 2.19
C ASP A 212 14.35 -6.09 3.38
N PRO A 213 13.02 -5.83 3.26
CA PRO A 213 12.20 -5.32 4.35
C PRO A 213 11.81 -6.41 5.36
N GLU A 214 12.22 -7.67 5.16
CA GLU A 214 11.81 -8.84 5.94
C GLU A 214 10.28 -9.02 6.03
N LEU A 215 9.55 -8.56 5.00
CA LEU A 215 8.11 -8.67 4.84
C LEU A 215 7.78 -9.38 3.52
N ASP A 216 6.82 -10.30 3.57
CA ASP A 216 6.40 -11.07 2.39
C ASP A 216 5.15 -10.45 1.75
N PHE A 217 5.35 -9.84 0.58
CA PHE A 217 4.30 -9.31 -0.29
C PHE A 217 4.20 -10.08 -1.61
N SER A 218 4.73 -11.29 -1.68
CA SER A 218 4.74 -12.12 -2.90
C SER A 218 3.35 -12.56 -3.38
N ASP A 219 2.32 -12.42 -2.54
CA ASP A 219 0.89 -12.61 -2.90
C ASP A 219 0.08 -11.36 -2.53
N MET A 220 0.33 -10.27 -3.23
CA MET A 220 -0.33 -8.98 -2.99
C MET A 220 -1.85 -9.07 -3.12
N THR A 221 -2.36 -9.90 -4.03
CA THR A 221 -3.80 -10.07 -4.23
C THR A 221 -4.47 -10.59 -2.96
N LYS A 222 -3.90 -11.61 -2.35
CA LYS A 222 -4.41 -12.18 -1.09
C LYS A 222 -4.36 -11.17 0.06
N ILE A 223 -3.33 -10.34 0.11
CA ILE A 223 -3.19 -9.29 1.13
C ILE A 223 -4.27 -8.21 0.93
N CYS A 224 -4.50 -7.76 -0.32
CA CYS A 224 -5.57 -6.83 -0.65
C CYS A 224 -6.95 -7.39 -0.27
N ASP A 225 -7.24 -8.63 -0.67
CA ASP A 225 -8.51 -9.30 -0.38
C ASP A 225 -8.74 -9.43 1.14
N GLY A 226 -7.70 -9.81 1.88
CA GLY A 226 -7.74 -9.89 3.34
C GLY A 226 -8.02 -8.52 3.98
N TYR A 227 -7.30 -7.48 3.55
CA TYR A 227 -7.53 -6.12 4.03
C TYR A 227 -8.96 -5.65 3.75
N GLU A 228 -9.45 -5.82 2.52
CA GLU A 228 -10.80 -5.43 2.14
C GLU A 228 -11.88 -6.21 2.90
N HIS A 229 -11.65 -7.50 3.13
CA HIS A 229 -12.55 -8.35 3.90
C HIS A 229 -12.67 -7.89 5.38
N PHE A 230 -11.54 -7.64 6.04
CA PHE A 230 -11.54 -7.31 7.47
C PHE A 230 -11.90 -5.85 7.75
N THR A 231 -11.59 -4.93 6.87
CA THR A 231 -11.86 -3.49 7.08
C THR A 231 -13.14 -2.99 6.44
N GLY A 232 -13.65 -3.69 5.41
CA GLY A 232 -14.71 -3.21 4.54
C GLY A 232 -14.30 -2.05 3.62
N MET A 233 -13.02 -1.69 3.58
CA MET A 233 -12.47 -0.61 2.77
C MET A 233 -11.82 -1.17 1.51
N LYS A 234 -11.85 -0.43 0.40
CA LYS A 234 -11.21 -0.81 -0.85
C LYS A 234 -9.79 -0.27 -0.96
N VAL A 235 -8.88 -1.08 -1.48
CA VAL A 235 -7.56 -0.60 -1.89
C VAL A 235 -7.73 0.31 -3.10
N ASN A 236 -7.07 1.48 -3.08
CA ASN A 236 -7.15 2.41 -4.20
C ASN A 236 -6.56 1.77 -5.47
N GLU A 237 -7.27 1.90 -6.59
CA GLU A 237 -6.84 1.31 -7.87
C GLU A 237 -5.45 1.78 -8.34
N ARG A 238 -4.97 2.91 -7.85
CA ARG A 238 -3.66 3.50 -8.17
C ARG A 238 -2.69 3.48 -7.00
N ASN A 239 -2.99 2.70 -5.95
CA ASN A 239 -2.06 2.55 -4.83
C ASN A 239 -0.76 1.90 -5.31
N PRO A 240 0.42 2.45 -5.00
CA PRO A 240 1.68 1.89 -5.44
C PRO A 240 1.77 0.37 -5.16
N TYR A 241 2.27 -0.39 -6.13
CA TYR A 241 2.47 -1.85 -6.11
C TYR A 241 1.22 -2.73 -5.96
N SER A 242 0.18 -2.25 -5.27
CA SER A 242 -0.99 -3.03 -4.87
C SER A 242 -2.26 -2.73 -5.68
N GLY A 243 -2.39 -1.53 -6.20
CA GLY A 243 -3.58 -1.09 -6.92
C GLY A 243 -3.84 -1.87 -8.21
N ALA A 244 -5.09 -2.00 -8.60
CA ALA A 244 -5.49 -2.77 -9.77
C ALA A 244 -4.90 -2.25 -11.10
N LEU A 245 -4.51 -0.98 -11.17
CA LEU A 245 -4.03 -0.33 -12.40
C LEU A 245 -2.52 -0.11 -12.45
N VAL A 246 -1.76 -0.50 -11.42
CA VAL A 246 -0.33 -0.11 -11.30
C VAL A 246 0.60 -0.80 -12.30
N PHE A 247 0.19 -1.96 -12.83
CA PHE A 247 0.93 -2.68 -13.87
C PHE A 247 0.23 -2.60 -15.25
N ALA A 248 -0.68 -1.64 -15.43
CA ALA A 248 -1.39 -1.44 -16.68
C ALA A 248 -0.78 -0.28 -17.49
N ALA A 249 -0.68 -0.42 -18.79
CA ALA A 249 -0.31 0.65 -19.70
C ALA A 249 -1.42 0.84 -20.75
N PHE A 250 -1.87 2.10 -20.92
CA PHE A 250 -2.97 2.43 -21.83
C PHE A 250 -2.50 2.84 -23.22
N SER A 251 -1.29 3.39 -23.33
CA SER A 251 -0.72 3.82 -24.61
C SER A 251 -0.12 2.63 -25.35
N GLY A 252 -0.46 2.47 -26.64
CA GLY A 252 0.09 1.41 -27.49
C GLY A 252 1.62 1.44 -27.61
N SER A 253 2.24 2.62 -27.56
CA SER A 253 3.70 2.76 -27.55
C SER A 253 4.32 2.28 -26.24
N HIS A 254 3.65 2.48 -25.11
CA HIS A 254 4.11 1.96 -23.81
C HIS A 254 3.99 0.45 -23.74
N GLN A 255 2.86 -0.11 -24.22
CA GLN A 255 2.64 -1.55 -24.31
C GLN A 255 3.69 -2.25 -25.16
N ASP A 256 4.01 -1.68 -26.34
CA ASP A 256 5.07 -2.20 -27.22
C ASP A 256 6.45 -2.14 -26.56
N ALA A 257 6.75 -1.06 -25.84
CA ALA A 257 8.00 -0.93 -25.10
C ALA A 257 8.11 -1.93 -23.93
N ILE A 258 7.04 -2.15 -23.18
CA ILE A 258 7.00 -3.16 -22.11
C ILE A 258 7.20 -4.56 -22.71
N ALA A 259 6.48 -4.92 -23.77
CA ALA A 259 6.61 -6.22 -24.42
C ALA A 259 8.03 -6.48 -24.92
N LYS A 260 8.69 -5.48 -25.52
CA LYS A 260 10.09 -5.56 -25.94
C LYS A 260 11.05 -5.66 -24.75
N GLY A 261 10.77 -4.91 -23.67
CA GLY A 261 11.55 -4.97 -22.44
C GLY A 261 11.48 -6.32 -21.76
N MET A 262 10.28 -6.90 -21.63
CA MET A 262 10.09 -8.26 -21.08
C MET A 262 10.87 -9.29 -21.88
N LYS A 263 10.71 -9.26 -23.21
CA LYS A 263 11.48 -10.17 -24.10
C LYS A 263 13.00 -9.99 -23.95
N TRP A 264 13.47 -8.76 -23.79
CA TRP A 264 14.89 -8.49 -23.59
C TRP A 264 15.40 -9.06 -22.26
N ILE A 265 14.63 -8.94 -21.17
CA ILE A 265 14.92 -9.56 -19.85
C ILE A 265 15.03 -11.08 -20.01
N ASP A 266 14.06 -11.71 -20.68
CA ASP A 266 14.04 -13.16 -20.92
C ASP A 266 15.23 -13.65 -21.73
N GLU A 267 15.72 -12.84 -22.68
CA GLU A 267 16.87 -13.20 -23.53
C GLU A 267 18.22 -12.91 -22.87
N LYS A 268 18.34 -11.89 -22.06
CA LYS A 268 19.61 -11.38 -21.53
C LYS A 268 19.89 -11.75 -20.09
N HIS A 269 18.84 -12.05 -19.32
CA HIS A 269 18.92 -12.37 -17.88
C HIS A 269 19.80 -11.38 -17.10
N PRO A 270 19.52 -10.06 -17.15
CA PRO A 270 20.29 -9.07 -16.40
C PRO A 270 20.12 -9.29 -14.89
N ASP A 271 21.06 -8.81 -14.11
CA ASP A 271 21.08 -8.89 -12.65
C ASP A 271 20.18 -7.83 -11.97
N HIS A 272 19.48 -7.03 -12.75
CA HIS A 272 18.53 -6.02 -12.23
C HIS A 272 17.38 -5.78 -13.21
N TRP A 273 16.23 -5.35 -12.66
CA TRP A 273 15.05 -5.05 -13.44
C TRP A 273 15.17 -3.73 -14.20
N THR A 274 14.87 -3.75 -15.50
CA THR A 274 14.99 -2.58 -16.40
C THR A 274 13.89 -2.48 -17.43
N VAL A 275 12.76 -3.14 -17.23
CA VAL A 275 11.63 -3.05 -18.17
C VAL A 275 11.05 -1.63 -18.17
N PRO A 276 10.93 -0.99 -19.35
CA PRO A 276 10.34 0.34 -19.45
C PRO A 276 8.93 0.39 -18.83
N TYR A 277 8.62 1.49 -18.11
CA TYR A 277 7.33 1.76 -17.48
C TYR A 277 6.90 0.83 -16.34
N LEU A 278 7.67 -0.19 -15.99
CA LEU A 278 7.42 -1.06 -14.84
C LEU A 278 8.52 -0.88 -13.79
N PRO A 279 8.19 -0.37 -12.59
CA PRO A 279 9.20 -0.07 -11.56
C PRO A 279 9.80 -1.32 -10.92
N ILE A 280 9.08 -2.44 -10.93
CA ILE A 280 9.51 -3.76 -10.45
C ILE A 280 9.00 -4.85 -11.39
N ASP A 281 9.49 -6.08 -11.24
CA ASP A 281 8.86 -7.25 -11.82
C ASP A 281 7.50 -7.47 -11.16
N PRO A 282 6.37 -7.47 -11.90
CA PRO A 282 5.06 -7.77 -11.31
C PRO A 282 4.99 -9.13 -10.60
N THR A 283 5.83 -10.09 -10.99
CA THR A 283 5.88 -11.42 -10.37
C THR A 283 6.40 -11.40 -8.93
N ASP A 284 7.18 -10.37 -8.55
CA ASP A 284 7.66 -10.17 -7.18
C ASP A 284 6.51 -9.96 -6.17
N VAL A 285 5.37 -9.50 -6.66
CA VAL A 285 4.15 -9.31 -5.87
C VAL A 285 3.02 -10.27 -6.26
N GLY A 286 3.37 -11.40 -6.92
CA GLY A 286 2.43 -12.43 -7.34
C GLY A 286 1.47 -12.00 -8.45
N ARG A 287 1.84 -10.97 -9.23
CA ARG A 287 1.04 -10.45 -10.33
C ARG A 287 1.72 -10.67 -11.67
N SER A 288 1.01 -10.45 -12.73
CA SER A 288 1.56 -10.38 -14.08
C SER A 288 1.44 -8.95 -14.61
N TYR A 289 2.20 -8.62 -15.64
CA TYR A 289 1.92 -7.42 -16.41
C TYR A 289 0.50 -7.55 -16.99
N ASP A 290 -0.38 -6.68 -16.52
CA ASP A 290 -1.79 -6.67 -16.93
C ASP A 290 -1.93 -6.01 -18.31
N ALA A 291 -1.41 -6.68 -19.33
CA ALA A 291 -1.82 -6.42 -20.71
C ALA A 291 -3.36 -6.53 -20.86
N ASP A 292 -4.01 -7.07 -19.85
CA ASP A 292 -5.42 -7.43 -19.79
C ASP A 292 -6.33 -6.32 -19.30
N VAL A 293 -5.82 -5.34 -18.57
CA VAL A 293 -6.57 -4.11 -18.26
C VAL A 293 -6.40 -3.12 -19.41
N ILE A 294 -6.61 -3.61 -20.64
CA ILE A 294 -6.73 -2.72 -21.79
C ILE A 294 -8.13 -2.11 -21.72
N ARG A 295 -8.24 -1.01 -21.00
CA ARG A 295 -9.39 -0.10 -21.10
C ARG A 295 -9.26 0.65 -22.42
N ILE A 296 -10.18 0.42 -23.34
CA ILE A 296 -10.19 1.08 -24.64
C ILE A 296 -10.71 2.50 -24.46
N ASN A 297 -9.79 3.46 -24.57
CA ASN A 297 -10.13 4.89 -24.64
C ASN A 297 -9.69 5.47 -25.98
N SER A 298 -9.90 6.77 -26.18
CA SER A 298 -9.54 7.51 -27.41
C SER A 298 -8.04 7.44 -27.78
N GLN A 299 -7.17 7.03 -26.84
CA GLN A 299 -5.73 6.88 -27.03
C GLN A 299 -5.28 5.44 -27.23
N SER A 300 -6.18 4.47 -27.04
CA SER A 300 -5.87 3.04 -27.18
C SER A 300 -5.64 2.64 -28.62
N GLY A 301 -4.54 1.99 -28.90
CA GLY A 301 -4.17 1.55 -30.25
C GLY A 301 -4.95 0.34 -30.74
N LYS A 302 -4.80 0.04 -32.05
CA LYS A 302 -5.45 -1.07 -32.79
C LYS A 302 -5.20 -2.48 -32.18
N GLY A 303 -4.12 -2.65 -31.42
CA GLY A 303 -3.75 -3.90 -30.77
C GLY A 303 -4.62 -4.29 -29.58
N GLY A 304 -5.01 -3.32 -28.77
CA GLY A 304 -5.73 -3.55 -27.52
C GLY A 304 -7.12 -4.15 -27.71
N VAL A 305 -7.88 -3.64 -28.68
CA VAL A 305 -9.23 -4.17 -29.00
C VAL A 305 -9.17 -5.62 -29.45
N GLY A 306 -8.19 -5.96 -30.31
CA GLY A 306 -8.00 -7.32 -30.79
C GLY A 306 -7.70 -8.31 -29.67
N TYR A 307 -6.84 -7.89 -28.76
CA TYR A 307 -6.46 -8.69 -27.60
C TYR A 307 -7.63 -8.97 -26.64
N ILE A 308 -8.44 -7.95 -26.29
CA ILE A 308 -9.63 -8.13 -25.45
C ILE A 308 -10.60 -9.14 -26.05
N LEU A 309 -10.87 -9.04 -27.37
CA LEU A 309 -11.80 -9.94 -28.04
C LEU A 309 -11.25 -11.38 -28.13
N GLU A 310 -9.96 -11.53 -28.37
CA GLU A 310 -9.31 -12.83 -28.41
C GLU A 310 -9.34 -13.51 -27.03
N ARG A 311 -8.97 -12.80 -25.97
CA ARG A 311 -8.86 -13.36 -24.62
C ARG A 311 -10.23 -13.64 -23.97
N ASN A 312 -11.14 -12.65 -23.99
CA ASN A 312 -12.40 -12.76 -23.28
C ASN A 312 -13.47 -13.56 -24.04
N TYR A 313 -13.35 -13.60 -25.37
CA TYR A 313 -14.37 -14.20 -26.25
C TYR A 313 -13.81 -15.20 -27.25
N GLY A 314 -12.51 -15.48 -27.24
CA GLY A 314 -11.84 -16.42 -28.16
C GLY A 314 -11.81 -15.96 -29.62
N LEU A 315 -12.01 -14.68 -29.91
CA LEU A 315 -12.14 -14.13 -31.24
C LEU A 315 -10.80 -13.68 -31.81
N VAL A 316 -10.13 -14.56 -32.55
CA VAL A 316 -8.91 -14.27 -33.29
C VAL A 316 -9.24 -13.57 -34.60
N MET A 317 -9.02 -12.26 -34.68
CA MET A 317 -9.36 -11.47 -35.86
C MET A 317 -8.17 -11.33 -36.84
N PRO A 318 -8.43 -11.45 -38.19
CA PRO A 318 -7.44 -11.09 -39.20
C PRO A 318 -6.98 -9.62 -39.07
N PRO A 319 -5.75 -9.26 -39.51
CA PRO A 319 -5.19 -7.91 -39.30
C PRO A 319 -6.09 -6.74 -39.75
N LYS A 320 -6.72 -6.84 -40.91
CA LYS A 320 -7.64 -5.82 -41.44
C LYS A 320 -8.92 -5.70 -40.60
N MET A 321 -9.44 -6.80 -40.09
CA MET A 321 -10.61 -6.82 -39.24
C MET A 321 -10.27 -6.23 -37.86
N ARG A 322 -9.12 -6.56 -37.29
CA ARG A 322 -8.58 -5.98 -36.07
C ARG A 322 -8.40 -4.46 -36.17
N GLU A 323 -7.92 -3.98 -37.32
CA GLU A 323 -7.78 -2.57 -37.61
C GLU A 323 -9.14 -1.86 -37.68
N ALA A 324 -10.10 -2.42 -38.41
CA ALA A 324 -11.46 -1.88 -38.55
C ALA A 324 -12.20 -1.86 -37.21
N MET A 325 -11.98 -2.89 -36.36
CA MET A 325 -12.54 -2.97 -35.00
C MET A 325 -11.96 -1.90 -34.08
N GLY A 326 -10.66 -1.64 -34.19
CA GLY A 326 -10.01 -0.56 -33.44
C GLY A 326 -10.61 0.83 -33.72
N TYR A 327 -10.87 1.13 -34.99
CA TYR A 327 -11.55 2.38 -35.35
C TYR A 327 -13.00 2.43 -34.89
N ALA A 328 -13.73 1.31 -34.92
CA ALA A 328 -15.12 1.24 -34.47
C ALA A 328 -15.24 1.47 -32.95
N ALA A 329 -14.42 0.78 -32.17
CA ALA A 329 -14.38 0.96 -30.72
C ALA A 329 -13.99 2.38 -30.33
N LYS A 330 -12.98 2.95 -31.02
CA LYS A 330 -12.58 4.35 -30.82
C LYS A 330 -13.73 5.32 -31.10
N ALA A 331 -14.44 5.15 -32.19
CA ALA A 331 -15.55 6.04 -32.55
C ALA A 331 -16.67 6.02 -31.49
N VAL A 332 -16.98 4.87 -30.90
CA VAL A 332 -17.96 4.76 -29.81
C VAL A 332 -17.42 5.43 -28.54
N SER A 333 -16.17 5.17 -28.17
CA SER A 333 -15.51 5.79 -27.01
C SER A 333 -15.48 7.33 -27.12
N ASP A 334 -15.17 7.86 -28.31
CA ASP A 334 -15.13 9.29 -28.56
C ASP A 334 -16.53 9.95 -28.45
N VAL A 335 -17.58 9.28 -28.93
CA VAL A 335 -18.96 9.77 -28.87
C VAL A 335 -19.51 9.72 -27.43
N GLU A 336 -19.26 8.62 -26.72
CA GLU A 336 -19.76 8.45 -25.37
C GLU A 336 -18.87 9.10 -24.30
N ASN A 337 -17.69 9.60 -24.70
CA ASN A 337 -16.67 10.24 -23.85
C ASN A 337 -16.33 9.39 -22.62
N LYS A 338 -16.20 8.07 -22.82
CA LYS A 338 -15.86 7.10 -21.77
C LYS A 338 -14.95 5.99 -22.29
N GLU A 339 -14.32 5.30 -21.35
CA GLU A 339 -13.65 4.02 -21.63
C GLU A 339 -14.67 2.92 -21.88
N LEU A 340 -14.40 2.04 -22.85
CA LEU A 340 -15.26 0.91 -23.16
C LEU A 340 -14.84 -0.32 -22.38
N MET A 341 -15.79 -0.95 -21.71
CA MET A 341 -15.61 -2.23 -21.03
C MET A 341 -15.58 -3.38 -22.05
N PRO A 342 -15.00 -4.55 -21.70
CA PRO A 342 -14.92 -5.71 -22.60
C PRO A 342 -16.25 -6.11 -23.26
N GLU A 343 -17.35 -6.06 -22.50
CA GLU A 343 -18.70 -6.36 -22.98
C GLU A 343 -19.20 -5.35 -24.00
N GLU A 344 -18.84 -4.08 -23.84
CA GLU A 344 -19.19 -3.01 -24.79
C GLU A 344 -18.41 -3.15 -26.09
N ILE A 345 -17.12 -3.51 -26.00
CA ILE A 345 -16.28 -3.81 -27.15
C ILE A 345 -16.84 -5.01 -27.92
N TYR A 346 -17.29 -6.04 -27.22
CA TYR A 346 -17.92 -7.19 -27.83
C TYR A 346 -19.23 -6.83 -28.53
N ARG A 347 -20.05 -5.94 -27.97
CA ARG A 347 -21.26 -5.42 -28.67
C ARG A 347 -20.89 -4.68 -29.94
N VAL A 348 -19.88 -3.80 -29.90
CA VAL A 348 -19.38 -3.10 -31.09
C VAL A 348 -18.91 -4.10 -32.16
N PHE A 349 -18.28 -5.20 -31.76
CA PHE A 349 -17.90 -6.29 -32.66
C PHE A 349 -19.14 -6.96 -33.28
N LEU A 350 -20.11 -7.32 -32.46
CA LEU A 350 -21.35 -7.95 -32.95
C LEU A 350 -22.09 -7.04 -33.94
N ASP A 351 -22.23 -5.75 -33.60
CA ASP A 351 -22.94 -4.78 -34.45
C ASP A 351 -22.21 -4.56 -35.77
N LYS A 352 -20.89 -4.57 -35.77
CA LYS A 352 -20.07 -4.26 -36.95
C LYS A 352 -19.84 -5.46 -37.87
N PHE A 353 -19.72 -6.68 -37.32
CA PHE A 353 -19.27 -7.85 -38.10
C PHE A 353 -20.22 -9.02 -38.07
N VAL A 354 -21.18 -9.06 -37.15
CA VAL A 354 -22.14 -10.19 -37.04
C VAL A 354 -23.56 -9.75 -37.33
N GLY A 355 -23.98 -8.62 -36.79
CA GLY A 355 -25.34 -8.09 -36.94
C GLY A 355 -25.60 -7.33 -38.25
N ILE A 356 -24.72 -7.47 -39.27
CA ILE A 356 -24.84 -6.72 -40.54
C ILE A 356 -26.10 -7.14 -41.28
N LYS A 357 -27.02 -6.18 -41.44
CA LYS A 357 -28.27 -6.38 -42.18
C LYS A 357 -28.26 -5.80 -43.60
N GLU A 358 -27.27 -4.98 -43.88
CA GLU A 358 -27.12 -4.29 -45.16
C GLU A 358 -25.63 -4.12 -45.54
N PRO A 359 -25.27 -4.15 -46.85
CA PRO A 359 -26.11 -4.47 -48.00
C PRO A 359 -26.29 -5.96 -48.25
N TYR A 360 -25.54 -6.83 -47.50
CA TYR A 360 -25.64 -8.30 -47.65
C TYR A 360 -26.09 -8.93 -46.35
N GLN A 361 -27.04 -9.83 -46.43
CA GLN A 361 -27.51 -10.64 -45.32
C GLN A 361 -27.37 -12.14 -45.69
N ILE A 362 -26.75 -12.92 -44.79
CA ILE A 362 -26.75 -14.38 -44.90
C ILE A 362 -28.11 -14.88 -44.43
N THR A 363 -28.85 -15.55 -45.32
CA THR A 363 -30.19 -16.07 -45.03
C THR A 363 -30.18 -17.56 -44.75
N GLU A 364 -29.20 -18.31 -45.27
CA GLU A 364 -29.12 -19.75 -45.11
C GLU A 364 -27.66 -20.24 -45.26
N VAL A 365 -27.28 -21.23 -44.44
CA VAL A 365 -25.94 -21.86 -44.50
C VAL A 365 -26.12 -23.37 -44.41
N HIS A 366 -25.62 -24.11 -45.41
CA HIS A 366 -25.58 -25.55 -45.41
C HIS A 366 -24.17 -26.07 -45.38
N PHE A 367 -23.89 -27.04 -44.49
CA PHE A 367 -22.60 -27.71 -44.39
C PHE A 367 -22.68 -29.14 -44.88
N LYS A 368 -21.77 -29.54 -45.78
CA LYS A 368 -21.56 -30.93 -46.19
C LYS A 368 -20.17 -31.38 -45.85
N GLN A 369 -20.04 -32.53 -45.20
CA GLN A 369 -18.77 -33.13 -44.85
C GLN A 369 -18.57 -34.44 -45.60
N GLU A 370 -18.01 -34.36 -46.80
CA GLU A 370 -17.61 -35.50 -47.63
C GLU A 370 -16.21 -35.22 -48.17
N ASN A 371 -15.15 -35.90 -47.68
CA ASN A 371 -13.76 -35.65 -48.03
C ASN A 371 -13.26 -34.21 -47.88
N GLY A 372 -13.82 -33.45 -46.95
CA GLY A 372 -13.62 -32.03 -46.69
C GLY A 372 -14.92 -31.36 -46.20
N ILE A 373 -14.89 -30.09 -45.86
CA ILE A 373 -16.07 -29.31 -45.50
C ILE A 373 -16.43 -28.43 -46.70
N THR A 374 -17.63 -28.68 -47.27
CA THR A 374 -18.24 -27.80 -48.27
C THR A 374 -19.32 -26.97 -47.59
N THR A 375 -19.22 -25.65 -47.73
CA THR A 375 -20.20 -24.71 -47.16
C THR A 375 -20.92 -24.02 -48.31
N GLU A 376 -22.26 -24.14 -48.34
CA GLU A 376 -23.13 -23.44 -49.24
C GLU A 376 -23.84 -22.32 -48.49
N VAL A 377 -23.67 -21.06 -48.95
CA VAL A 377 -24.17 -19.87 -48.24
C VAL A 377 -25.11 -19.12 -49.19
N THR A 378 -26.36 -18.96 -48.77
CA THR A 378 -27.32 -18.09 -49.46
C THR A 378 -27.26 -16.70 -48.86
N THR A 379 -27.02 -15.70 -49.70
CA THR A 379 -26.95 -14.28 -49.29
C THR A 379 -28.05 -13.47 -49.98
N CYS A 380 -28.57 -12.48 -49.23
CA CYS A 380 -29.52 -11.51 -49.78
C CYS A 380 -28.81 -10.15 -49.89
N TYR A 381 -28.89 -9.50 -51.03
CA TYR A 381 -28.38 -8.16 -51.26
C TYR A 381 -29.53 -7.17 -51.32
N ARG A 382 -29.57 -6.19 -50.38
CA ARG A 382 -30.65 -5.19 -50.28
C ARG A 382 -32.08 -5.76 -50.36
N GLY A 383 -32.28 -6.97 -49.80
CA GLY A 383 -33.58 -7.64 -49.82
C GLY A 383 -33.83 -8.54 -51.03
N GLU A 384 -32.93 -8.62 -52.01
CA GLU A 384 -32.99 -9.57 -53.15
C GLU A 384 -32.05 -10.77 -52.85
N LYS A 385 -32.58 -12.01 -53.09
CA LYS A 385 -31.83 -13.27 -52.90
C LYS A 385 -30.88 -13.54 -54.05
#